data_b57247316eb5558a708d8dadac20212d
#
_entry.id   b57247316eb5558a708d8dadac20212d
#
_cell.length_a   1.000
_cell.length_b   1.000
_cell.length_c   1.000
_cell.angle_alpha   90.00
_cell.angle_beta   90.00
_cell.angle_gamma   90.00
#
_symmetry.space_group_name_H-M   'P 1'
#
loop_
_entity.id
_entity.type
_entity.pdbx_description
1 polymer ?
#
loop_
_entity_poly.entity_id
_entity_poly.type
_entity_poly.pdbx_seq_one_letter_code
_entity_poly.pdbx_strand_id
1 'polypeptide(L)'
;IAVLISALLLAYWVYATTVNSDSKYPFKYGLDLAGGSHLVYEADVSALDSKEVPELMNTLREVIERRINIFGVSEPLVQIERSSVVSEKRAERLIVELPGVTDVNAAIKNIGETPLLEFKLVDTAATTTGTTTEVAYIDTGLTGRYLANAQVVFGNGSAGLANEPIVSIAFNEEGGRLFEEITRTHTGESLAIFLDGELKSAPRINEPIAGGKAVISGNFTPTEARDLVRNLNFGALPVPITLVSTQTIGSTLGDTALQAGVHAGIIGFIALAAFLIFWYRLPGVISVIALTIWVVIMLALFKLIPVVLTAAGIAGFILSVGLAVDANVLIAERIKEELRSGKNIHDAILEGFSRAWLAIRDSNTAHIIVGVILFWLGTALIKGFALVFTLGVFVSMFSAITVSRTLLRALPISSTSRIGRFLMSSGFSK
;
A
#
# COMPACT_ATOMS: atom_id res chain seq x y z
N ILE A 1 -28.63 24.33 4.51
CA ILE A 1 -28.39 24.46 3.05
C ILE A 1 -26.89 24.21 2.78
N ALA A 2 -25.93 24.93 3.38
CA ALA A 2 -24.50 24.78 3.11
C ALA A 2 -24.01 23.31 3.23
N VAL A 3 -24.40 22.58 4.29
CA VAL A 3 -24.05 21.16 4.50
C VAL A 3 -24.55 20.27 3.36
N LEU A 4 -25.77 20.50 2.88
CA LEU A 4 -26.34 19.71 1.77
C LEU A 4 -25.63 20.01 0.44
N ILE A 5 -25.31 21.29 0.19
CA ILE A 5 -24.57 21.69 -1.02
C ILE A 5 -23.16 21.08 -1.00
N SER A 6 -22.44 21.19 0.12
CA SER A 6 -21.09 20.60 0.23
C SER A 6 -21.11 19.08 0.07
N ALA A 7 -22.12 18.40 0.60
CA ALA A 7 -22.31 16.96 0.44
C ALA A 7 -22.59 16.58 -1.03
N LEU A 8 -23.42 17.35 -1.74
CA LEU A 8 -23.70 17.13 -3.16
C LEU A 8 -22.46 17.37 -4.04
N LEU A 9 -21.70 18.41 -3.77
CA LEU A 9 -20.42 18.67 -4.46
C LEU A 9 -19.43 17.54 -4.24
N LEU A 10 -19.32 17.05 -3.01
CA LEU A 10 -18.45 15.93 -2.66
C LEU A 10 -18.92 14.62 -3.35
N ALA A 11 -20.22 14.37 -3.36
CA ALA A 11 -20.80 13.22 -4.07
C ALA A 11 -20.52 13.28 -5.58
N TYR A 12 -20.68 14.47 -6.17
CA TYR A 12 -20.37 14.69 -7.57
C TYR A 12 -18.86 14.46 -7.86
N TRP A 13 -17.98 14.95 -6.98
CA TRP A 13 -16.54 14.73 -7.11
C TRP A 13 -16.19 13.23 -7.03
N VAL A 14 -16.74 12.50 -6.06
CA VAL A 14 -16.55 11.04 -5.95
C VAL A 14 -17.02 10.33 -7.22
N TYR A 15 -18.22 10.70 -7.72
CA TYR A 15 -18.75 10.13 -8.96
C TYR A 15 -17.87 10.43 -10.18
N ALA A 16 -17.53 11.70 -10.38
CA ALA A 16 -16.69 12.14 -11.52
C ALA A 16 -15.32 11.46 -11.54
N THR A 17 -14.68 11.33 -10.36
CA THR A 17 -13.39 10.64 -10.23
C THR A 17 -13.49 9.13 -10.32
N THR A 18 -14.68 8.53 -10.15
CA THR A 18 -14.89 7.08 -10.31
C THR A 18 -15.13 6.71 -11.78
N VAL A 19 -15.85 7.56 -12.52
CA VAL A 19 -16.16 7.32 -13.93
C VAL A 19 -14.96 7.62 -14.84
N ASN A 20 -14.10 8.56 -14.44
CA ASN A 20 -12.90 8.90 -15.21
C ASN A 20 -11.76 7.93 -14.87
N SER A 21 -11.41 7.05 -15.80
CA SER A 21 -10.31 6.08 -15.67
C SER A 21 -8.93 6.72 -15.44
N ASP A 22 -8.71 7.95 -15.95
CA ASP A 22 -7.44 8.68 -15.82
C ASP A 22 -7.38 9.58 -14.57
N SER A 23 -8.31 9.38 -13.63
CA SER A 23 -8.36 10.17 -12.41
C SER A 23 -7.12 9.92 -11.53
N LYS A 24 -6.57 11.00 -10.96
CA LYS A 24 -5.50 10.92 -9.93
C LYS A 24 -5.94 10.22 -8.64
N TYR A 25 -7.24 9.99 -8.46
CA TYR A 25 -7.84 9.46 -7.23
C TYR A 25 -8.70 8.22 -7.53
N PRO A 26 -8.12 7.10 -8.03
CA PRO A 26 -8.86 5.85 -8.18
C PRO A 26 -9.14 5.21 -6.83
N PHE A 27 -10.09 4.27 -6.77
CA PHE A 27 -10.17 3.34 -5.66
C PHE A 27 -9.06 2.29 -5.81
N LYS A 28 -8.35 2.02 -4.71
CA LYS A 28 -7.32 0.99 -4.63
C LYS A 28 -7.93 -0.28 -4.06
N TYR A 29 -7.85 -1.36 -4.82
CA TYR A 29 -8.38 -2.66 -4.39
C TYR A 29 -7.25 -3.56 -3.94
N GLY A 30 -7.45 -4.25 -2.81
CA GLY A 30 -6.55 -5.29 -2.34
C GLY A 30 -6.61 -6.53 -3.23
N LEU A 31 -5.65 -7.42 -3.02
CA LEU A 31 -5.48 -8.64 -3.78
C LEU A 31 -6.73 -9.54 -3.76
N ASP A 32 -7.45 -9.56 -2.66
CA ASP A 32 -8.67 -10.32 -2.45
C ASP A 32 -9.87 -9.83 -3.28
N LEU A 33 -9.82 -8.59 -3.78
CA LEU A 33 -10.83 -7.98 -4.64
C LEU A 33 -10.37 -7.83 -6.09
N ALA A 34 -9.12 -7.46 -6.31
CA ALA A 34 -8.57 -7.28 -7.66
C ALA A 34 -8.10 -8.61 -8.28
N GLY A 35 -7.92 -9.64 -7.46
CA GLY A 35 -7.18 -10.84 -7.86
C GLY A 35 -5.69 -10.54 -8.00
N GLY A 36 -4.87 -11.56 -8.22
CA GLY A 36 -3.42 -11.41 -8.41
C GLY A 36 -2.60 -12.37 -7.58
N SER A 37 -1.36 -12.01 -7.29
CA SER A 37 -0.38 -12.89 -6.63
C SER A 37 0.08 -12.35 -5.29
N HIS A 38 0.10 -13.20 -4.28
CA HIS A 38 0.64 -12.95 -2.94
C HIS A 38 1.90 -13.81 -2.76
N LEU A 39 3.04 -13.15 -2.62
CA LEU A 39 4.35 -13.79 -2.51
C LEU A 39 4.94 -13.44 -1.14
N VAL A 40 5.45 -14.44 -0.43
CA VAL A 40 6.16 -14.25 0.84
C VAL A 40 7.61 -14.67 0.65
N TYR A 41 8.51 -13.72 0.79
CA TYR A 41 9.94 -13.95 0.78
C TYR A 41 10.49 -13.92 2.20
N GLU A 42 11.43 -14.79 2.51
CA GLU A 42 12.21 -14.76 3.72
C GLU A 42 13.61 -14.25 3.39
N ALA A 43 14.06 -13.22 4.12
CA ALA A 43 15.38 -12.63 3.97
C ALA A 43 16.39 -13.37 4.86
N ASP A 44 17.53 -13.74 4.30
CA ASP A 44 18.61 -14.32 5.07
C ASP A 44 19.42 -13.22 5.76
N VAL A 45 19.08 -12.98 7.01
CA VAL A 45 19.75 -12.00 7.88
C VAL A 45 20.63 -12.67 8.93
N SER A 46 20.92 -13.96 8.79
CA SER A 46 21.62 -14.77 9.81
C SER A 46 23.03 -14.28 10.10
N ALA A 47 23.71 -13.67 9.13
CA ALA A 47 25.07 -13.16 9.23
C ALA A 47 25.15 -11.68 9.67
N LEU A 48 24.02 -11.01 9.92
CA LEU A 48 23.97 -9.57 10.14
C LEU A 48 23.77 -9.19 11.62
N ASP A 49 24.28 -8.02 12.01
CA ASP A 49 23.98 -7.46 13.34
C ASP A 49 22.50 -7.06 13.42
N SER A 50 21.87 -7.42 14.53
CA SER A 50 20.43 -7.12 14.80
C SER A 50 20.09 -5.63 14.69
N LYS A 51 21.05 -4.73 14.80
CA LYS A 51 20.87 -3.27 14.67
C LYS A 51 20.75 -2.82 13.22
N GLU A 52 21.38 -3.53 12.29
CA GLU A 52 21.41 -3.20 10.86
C GLU A 52 20.21 -3.78 10.10
N VAL A 53 19.62 -4.87 10.62
CA VAL A 53 18.51 -5.56 9.98
C VAL A 53 17.32 -4.63 9.62
N PRO A 54 16.87 -3.71 10.49
CA PRO A 54 15.73 -2.84 10.13
C PRO A 54 16.01 -1.93 8.93
N GLU A 55 17.21 -1.40 8.80
CA GLU A 55 17.62 -0.52 7.70
C GLU A 55 17.76 -1.32 6.41
N LEU A 56 18.40 -2.48 6.45
CA LEU A 56 18.54 -3.38 5.32
C LEU A 56 17.19 -3.89 4.80
N MET A 57 16.26 -4.24 5.69
CA MET A 57 14.90 -4.64 5.29
C MET A 57 14.12 -3.49 4.63
N ASN A 58 14.30 -2.25 5.10
CA ASN A 58 13.70 -1.08 4.43
C ASN A 58 14.30 -0.88 3.03
N THR A 59 15.61 -0.99 2.89
CA THR A 59 16.31 -0.92 1.60
C THR A 59 15.83 -2.05 0.67
N LEU A 60 15.70 -3.28 1.18
CA LEU A 60 15.16 -4.41 0.44
C LEU A 60 13.75 -4.12 -0.08
N ARG A 61 12.87 -3.61 0.78
CA ARG A 61 11.50 -3.22 0.41
C ARG A 61 11.52 -2.20 -0.74
N GLU A 62 12.32 -1.14 -0.64
CA GLU A 62 12.42 -0.10 -1.67
C GLU A 62 12.93 -0.64 -3.02
N VAL A 63 13.91 -1.53 -3.00
CA VAL A 63 14.43 -2.21 -4.20
C VAL A 63 13.33 -3.05 -4.86
N ILE A 64 12.61 -3.84 -4.06
CA ILE A 64 11.52 -4.68 -4.56
C ILE A 64 10.37 -3.83 -5.10
N GLU A 65 9.95 -2.78 -4.39
CA GLU A 65 8.93 -1.83 -4.86
C GLU A 65 9.32 -1.21 -6.22
N ARG A 66 10.57 -0.78 -6.36
CA ARG A 66 11.09 -0.22 -7.62
C ARG A 66 11.05 -1.23 -8.76
N ARG A 67 11.45 -2.48 -8.51
CA ARG A 67 11.41 -3.56 -9.49
C ARG A 67 9.99 -3.81 -10.00
N ILE A 68 9.03 -3.92 -9.08
CA ILE A 68 7.64 -4.20 -9.39
C ILE A 68 6.99 -3.05 -10.16
N ASN A 69 7.26 -1.80 -9.81
CA ASN A 69 6.70 -0.62 -10.46
C ASN A 69 7.08 -0.52 -11.96
N ILE A 70 8.29 -0.97 -12.33
CA ILE A 70 8.75 -0.96 -13.72
C ILE A 70 7.99 -2.00 -14.57
N PHE A 71 7.44 -3.05 -13.97
CA PHE A 71 6.60 -4.04 -14.66
C PHE A 71 5.17 -3.56 -14.93
N GLY A 72 4.83 -2.31 -14.57
CA GLY A 72 3.49 -1.75 -14.81
C GLY A 72 2.41 -2.35 -13.92
N VAL A 73 2.78 -2.96 -12.79
CA VAL A 73 1.84 -3.41 -11.78
C VAL A 73 1.25 -2.18 -11.11
N SER A 74 -0.04 -1.98 -11.26
CA SER A 74 -0.74 -0.90 -10.58
C SER A 74 -0.72 -1.15 -9.08
N GLU A 75 0.12 -0.37 -8.36
CA GLU A 75 0.12 -0.29 -6.91
C GLU A 75 0.43 -1.59 -6.16
N PRO A 76 1.66 -2.12 -6.30
CA PRO A 76 2.09 -3.26 -5.50
C PRO A 76 2.14 -2.86 -4.02
N LEU A 77 1.77 -3.80 -3.15
CA LEU A 77 1.92 -3.63 -1.72
C LEU A 77 3.12 -4.47 -1.24
N VAL A 78 4.15 -3.80 -0.74
CA VAL A 78 5.34 -4.46 -0.20
C VAL A 78 5.45 -4.15 1.29
N GLN A 79 5.34 -5.16 2.13
CA GLN A 79 5.36 -5.02 3.58
C GLN A 79 6.41 -5.90 4.22
N ILE A 80 7.06 -5.37 5.26
CA ILE A 80 7.98 -6.12 6.11
C ILE A 80 7.17 -6.74 7.25
N GLU A 81 7.17 -8.07 7.33
CA GLU A 81 6.60 -8.80 8.44
C GLU A 81 7.73 -9.29 9.35
N ARG A 82 7.75 -8.81 10.58
CA ARG A 82 8.68 -9.27 11.61
C ARG A 82 8.04 -10.40 12.38
N SER A 83 8.75 -11.51 12.51
CA SER A 83 8.31 -12.62 13.35
C SER A 83 8.09 -12.12 14.78
N SER A 84 6.95 -12.49 15.36
CA SER A 84 6.61 -12.09 16.73
C SER A 84 7.64 -12.63 17.73
N VAL A 85 7.78 -11.92 18.85
CA VAL A 85 8.75 -12.12 19.95
C VAL A 85 8.76 -13.55 20.56
N VAL A 86 7.85 -14.42 20.15
CA VAL A 86 7.66 -15.78 20.70
C VAL A 86 8.43 -16.85 19.89
N SER A 87 8.95 -16.54 18.70
CA SER A 87 9.67 -17.51 17.87
C SER A 87 11.18 -17.43 18.12
N GLU A 88 11.83 -18.56 18.48
CA GLU A 88 13.28 -18.66 18.69
C GLU A 88 14.13 -18.33 17.45
N LYS A 89 13.56 -18.39 16.26
CA LYS A 89 14.19 -17.95 15.00
C LYS A 89 13.54 -16.65 14.53
N ARG A 90 14.30 -15.56 14.55
CA ARG A 90 13.89 -14.30 13.92
C ARG A 90 13.88 -14.49 12.40
N ALA A 91 12.71 -14.74 11.85
CA ALA A 91 12.53 -14.71 10.40
C ALA A 91 12.03 -13.32 10.00
N GLU A 92 12.83 -12.61 9.22
CA GLU A 92 12.42 -11.34 8.60
C GLU A 92 11.81 -11.67 7.25
N ARG A 93 10.54 -11.34 7.08
CA ARG A 93 9.79 -11.65 5.85
C ARG A 93 9.38 -10.42 5.11
N LEU A 94 9.35 -10.53 3.80
CA LEU A 94 8.81 -9.52 2.91
C LEU A 94 7.58 -10.09 2.24
N ILE A 95 6.44 -9.48 2.48
CA ILE A 95 5.17 -9.79 1.81
C ILE A 95 5.05 -8.88 0.60
N VAL A 96 4.85 -9.49 -0.55
CA VAL A 96 4.69 -8.79 -1.84
C VAL A 96 3.33 -9.15 -2.42
N GLU A 97 2.44 -8.18 -2.49
CA GLU A 97 1.13 -8.32 -3.11
C GLU A 97 1.13 -7.62 -4.48
N LEU A 98 0.73 -8.35 -5.50
CA LEU A 98 0.73 -7.94 -6.90
C LEU A 98 -0.69 -7.99 -7.46
N PRO A 99 -1.52 -6.95 -7.23
CA PRO A 99 -2.87 -6.92 -7.75
C PRO A 99 -2.87 -6.96 -9.29
N GLY A 100 -3.75 -7.77 -9.87
CA GLY A 100 -3.90 -7.90 -11.32
C GLY A 100 -2.84 -8.76 -12.02
N VAL A 101 -1.79 -9.21 -11.32
CA VAL A 101 -0.74 -10.07 -11.90
C VAL A 101 -1.14 -11.54 -11.76
N THR A 102 -1.45 -12.18 -12.88
CA THR A 102 -1.84 -13.59 -12.94
C THR A 102 -0.66 -14.52 -13.25
N ASP A 103 0.38 -14.01 -13.92
CA ASP A 103 1.62 -14.78 -14.19
C ASP A 103 2.59 -14.67 -13.01
N VAL A 104 2.39 -15.60 -12.08
CA VAL A 104 3.21 -15.69 -10.85
C VAL A 104 4.67 -16.01 -11.16
N ASN A 105 4.92 -16.87 -12.17
CA ASN A 105 6.29 -17.30 -12.49
C ASN A 105 7.12 -16.15 -13.05
N ALA A 106 6.53 -15.32 -13.93
CA ALA A 106 7.20 -14.12 -14.42
C ALA A 106 7.46 -13.13 -13.28
N ALA A 107 6.52 -12.97 -12.33
CA ALA A 107 6.71 -12.10 -11.18
C ALA A 107 7.83 -12.59 -10.25
N ILE A 108 7.85 -13.88 -9.90
CA ILE A 108 8.89 -14.49 -9.06
C ILE A 108 10.27 -14.32 -9.71
N LYS A 109 10.37 -14.61 -11.01
CA LYS A 109 11.59 -14.46 -11.77
C LYS A 109 12.11 -13.01 -11.70
N ASN A 110 11.26 -12.06 -11.98
CA ASN A 110 11.62 -10.64 -12.02
C ASN A 110 11.97 -10.05 -10.64
N ILE A 111 11.34 -10.54 -9.56
CA ILE A 111 11.63 -10.10 -8.20
C ILE A 111 12.92 -10.75 -7.68
N GLY A 112 13.10 -12.04 -7.92
CA GLY A 112 14.18 -12.85 -7.37
C GLY A 112 15.48 -12.82 -8.17
N GLU A 113 15.42 -12.61 -9.48
CA GLU A 113 16.62 -12.54 -10.33
C GLU A 113 17.34 -11.21 -10.07
N THR A 114 18.41 -11.31 -9.31
CA THR A 114 19.38 -10.23 -9.18
C THR A 114 20.64 -10.70 -9.86
N PRO A 115 21.06 -10.13 -10.98
CA PRO A 115 22.40 -10.40 -11.47
C PRO A 115 23.39 -9.91 -10.41
N LEU A 116 24.09 -10.85 -9.83
CA LEU A 116 25.17 -10.55 -8.89
C LEU A 116 26.36 -10.04 -9.70
N LEU A 117 26.50 -8.71 -9.77
CA LEU A 117 27.62 -8.08 -10.43
C LEU A 117 28.78 -7.93 -9.42
N GLU A 118 29.89 -8.60 -9.69
CA GLU A 118 31.09 -8.56 -8.87
C GLU A 118 32.30 -8.17 -9.72
N PHE A 119 33.20 -7.40 -9.13
CA PHE A 119 34.48 -7.03 -9.74
C PHE A 119 35.61 -7.64 -8.94
N LYS A 120 36.39 -8.52 -9.58
CA LYS A 120 37.50 -9.25 -8.93
C LYS A 120 38.81 -9.03 -9.67
N LEU A 121 39.91 -8.89 -8.96
CA LEU A 121 41.23 -8.83 -9.57
C LEU A 121 41.69 -10.23 -9.96
N VAL A 122 42.37 -10.34 -11.10
CA VAL A 122 42.92 -11.60 -11.56
C VAL A 122 44.28 -11.77 -10.85
N ASP A 123 44.42 -12.77 -9.99
CA ASP A 123 45.68 -13.09 -9.36
C ASP A 123 46.61 -13.81 -10.34
N THR A 124 47.56 -13.06 -10.89
CA THR A 124 48.58 -13.60 -11.80
C THR A 124 49.68 -14.38 -11.09
N ALA A 125 49.80 -14.30 -9.76
CA ALA A 125 50.81 -14.97 -8.98
C ALA A 125 50.50 -16.46 -8.70
N ALA A 126 49.25 -16.86 -8.77
CA ALA A 126 48.80 -18.23 -8.54
C ALA A 126 49.07 -19.21 -9.70
N THR A 127 49.64 -18.74 -10.80
CA THR A 127 49.77 -19.49 -12.08
C THR A 127 51.00 -20.46 -12.11
N THR A 128 51.66 -20.77 -10.99
CA THR A 128 52.95 -21.49 -11.05
C THR A 128 53.02 -22.77 -10.24
N THR A 129 51.97 -23.54 -10.06
CA THR A 129 52.09 -24.90 -9.51
C THR A 129 51.11 -25.90 -10.19
N GLY A 130 51.58 -26.49 -11.27
CA GLY A 130 51.17 -27.85 -11.70
C GLY A 130 49.80 -28.03 -12.36
N THR A 131 49.77 -28.32 -13.64
CA THR A 131 48.83 -29.11 -14.46
C THR A 131 47.35 -28.73 -14.58
N THR A 132 46.80 -27.75 -13.82
CA THR A 132 45.51 -27.14 -14.09
C THR A 132 45.63 -25.64 -13.78
N THR A 133 45.42 -24.79 -14.82
CA THR A 133 45.47 -23.36 -14.73
C THR A 133 44.18 -22.88 -14.07
N GLU A 134 44.03 -23.02 -12.76
CA GLU A 134 42.94 -22.34 -12.06
C GLU A 134 43.36 -20.90 -11.83
N VAL A 135 42.73 -19.98 -12.55
CA VAL A 135 42.89 -18.55 -12.35
C VAL A 135 42.26 -18.18 -11.01
N ALA A 136 43.08 -17.73 -10.06
CA ALA A 136 42.56 -17.25 -8.79
C ALA A 136 42.03 -15.81 -8.95
N TYR A 137 41.00 -15.48 -8.21
CA TYR A 137 40.37 -14.16 -8.23
C TYR A 137 40.36 -13.59 -6.81
N ILE A 138 40.72 -12.31 -6.69
CA ILE A 138 40.72 -11.56 -5.42
C ILE A 138 39.51 -10.64 -5.43
N ASP A 139 38.69 -10.74 -4.39
CA ASP A 139 37.51 -9.91 -4.26
C ASP A 139 37.88 -8.46 -3.95
N THR A 140 37.31 -7.50 -4.70
CA THR A 140 37.58 -6.06 -4.54
C THR A 140 36.60 -5.36 -3.62
N GLY A 141 35.50 -6.02 -3.24
CA GLY A 141 34.39 -5.39 -2.52
C GLY A 141 33.51 -4.49 -3.40
N LEU A 142 33.91 -4.22 -4.66
CA LEU A 142 33.08 -3.47 -5.61
C LEU A 142 32.04 -4.40 -6.21
N THR A 143 30.76 -4.12 -5.95
CA THR A 143 29.63 -4.95 -6.37
C THR A 143 28.53 -4.10 -7.02
N GLY A 144 27.50 -4.76 -7.55
CA GLY A 144 26.33 -4.10 -8.15
C GLY A 144 25.58 -3.14 -7.22
N ARG A 145 25.78 -3.20 -5.90
CA ARG A 145 25.16 -2.26 -4.93
C ARG A 145 25.62 -0.81 -5.13
N TYR A 146 26.79 -0.60 -5.70
CA TYR A 146 27.37 0.72 -5.98
C TYR A 146 26.94 1.26 -7.34
N LEU A 147 26.13 0.53 -8.10
CA LEU A 147 25.68 0.95 -9.43
C LEU A 147 24.63 2.06 -9.30
N ALA A 148 24.84 3.16 -10.03
CA ALA A 148 23.88 4.25 -10.14
C ALA A 148 22.98 4.09 -11.38
N ASN A 149 23.57 3.66 -12.51
CA ASN A 149 22.88 3.56 -13.80
C ASN A 149 23.63 2.62 -14.74
N ALA A 150 22.86 1.90 -15.57
CA ALA A 150 23.38 1.13 -16.68
C ALA A 150 22.65 1.50 -17.98
N GLN A 151 23.35 1.48 -19.13
CA GLN A 151 22.79 1.83 -20.44
C GLN A 151 23.37 0.92 -21.52
N VAL A 152 22.55 0.57 -22.52
CA VAL A 152 23.05 -0.09 -23.74
C VAL A 152 23.66 0.97 -24.63
N VAL A 153 24.91 0.76 -25.06
CA VAL A 153 25.61 1.59 -26.01
C VAL A 153 26.10 0.69 -27.14
N PHE A 154 26.12 1.18 -28.37
CA PHE A 154 26.69 0.44 -29.49
C PHE A 154 28.11 0.93 -29.74
N GLY A 155 29.05 0.00 -29.88
CA GLY A 155 30.46 0.31 -30.04
C GLY A 155 30.74 1.13 -31.33
N ASN A 156 31.52 2.22 -31.19
CA ASN A 156 31.85 3.13 -32.27
C ASN A 156 33.02 2.65 -33.16
N GLY A 157 33.29 1.37 -33.25
CA GLY A 157 34.26 0.79 -34.18
C GLY A 157 35.75 0.99 -33.85
N SER A 158 36.11 1.69 -32.77
CA SER A 158 37.53 2.00 -32.43
C SER A 158 38.29 0.80 -31.80
N ALA A 159 37.64 -0.34 -31.52
CA ALA A 159 38.28 -1.52 -30.94
C ALA A 159 37.76 -2.84 -31.53
N GLY A 160 37.32 -2.85 -32.81
CA GLY A 160 36.81 -4.05 -33.47
C GLY A 160 35.38 -4.42 -33.13
N LEU A 161 34.70 -3.65 -32.28
CA LEU A 161 33.31 -3.85 -31.79
C LEU A 161 32.31 -2.96 -32.55
N ALA A 162 32.50 -2.81 -33.86
CA ALA A 162 31.58 -1.98 -34.66
C ALA A 162 30.19 -2.59 -34.65
N ASN A 163 29.22 -1.85 -34.10
CA ASN A 163 27.81 -2.26 -33.99
C ASN A 163 27.47 -3.36 -32.97
N GLU A 164 28.41 -3.81 -32.12
CA GLU A 164 28.09 -4.73 -31.04
C GLU A 164 27.48 -4.00 -29.85
N PRO A 165 26.42 -4.54 -29.24
CA PRO A 165 25.85 -3.95 -28.04
C PRO A 165 26.77 -4.19 -26.85
N ILE A 166 27.14 -3.10 -26.17
CA ILE A 166 27.93 -3.09 -24.95
C ILE A 166 27.12 -2.42 -23.84
N VAL A 167 27.38 -2.80 -22.57
CA VAL A 167 26.69 -2.24 -21.44
C VAL A 167 27.59 -1.24 -20.73
N SER A 168 27.25 0.03 -20.82
CA SER A 168 27.90 1.10 -20.07
C SER A 168 27.27 1.18 -18.68
N ILE A 169 28.11 1.16 -17.63
CA ILE A 169 27.70 1.28 -16.24
C ILE A 169 28.32 2.53 -15.61
N ALA A 170 27.55 3.17 -14.73
CA ALA A 170 28.02 4.27 -13.92
C ALA A 170 27.80 3.95 -12.45
N PHE A 171 28.81 4.13 -11.62
CA PHE A 171 28.75 3.95 -10.17
C PHE A 171 28.20 5.22 -9.49
N ASN A 172 27.67 5.05 -8.27
CA ASN A 172 27.36 6.17 -7.39
C ASN A 172 28.68 6.79 -6.87
N GLU A 173 28.58 7.85 -6.07
CA GLU A 173 29.77 8.60 -5.60
C GLU A 173 30.74 7.71 -4.80
N GLU A 174 30.22 6.82 -3.95
CA GLU A 174 31.03 5.90 -3.14
C GLU A 174 31.69 4.81 -4.00
N GLY A 175 30.92 4.18 -4.88
CA GLY A 175 31.45 3.18 -5.83
C GLY A 175 32.44 3.77 -6.83
N GLY A 176 32.23 5.02 -7.25
CA GLY A 176 33.14 5.73 -8.12
C GLY A 176 34.52 5.98 -7.46
N ARG A 177 34.54 6.33 -6.18
CA ARG A 177 35.80 6.48 -5.39
C ARG A 177 36.51 5.13 -5.22
N LEU A 178 35.76 4.07 -4.87
CA LEU A 178 36.30 2.73 -4.73
C LEU A 178 36.88 2.21 -6.06
N PHE A 179 36.16 2.42 -7.16
CA PHE A 179 36.61 2.03 -8.50
C PHE A 179 37.86 2.79 -8.95
N GLU A 180 37.96 4.08 -8.65
CA GLU A 180 39.16 4.88 -8.92
C GLU A 180 40.36 4.39 -8.06
N GLU A 181 40.14 4.06 -6.81
CA GLU A 181 41.19 3.52 -5.93
C GLU A 181 41.70 2.16 -6.42
N ILE A 182 40.79 1.23 -6.79
CA ILE A 182 41.11 -0.08 -7.33
C ILE A 182 41.94 0.09 -8.62
N THR A 183 41.45 0.91 -9.56
CA THR A 183 42.12 1.08 -10.87
C THR A 183 43.46 1.81 -10.74
N ARG A 184 43.65 2.67 -9.74
CA ARG A 184 44.90 3.36 -9.46
C ARG A 184 45.94 2.41 -8.87
N THR A 185 45.54 1.56 -7.92
CA THR A 185 46.41 0.64 -7.20
C THR A 185 46.85 -0.54 -8.06
N HIS A 186 45.97 -0.99 -8.96
CA HIS A 186 46.17 -2.21 -9.75
C HIS A 186 46.29 -1.90 -11.27
N THR A 187 46.94 -0.77 -11.61
CA THR A 187 47.25 -0.41 -12.99
C THR A 187 48.14 -1.45 -13.64
N GLY A 188 47.76 -1.99 -14.79
CA GLY A 188 48.45 -3.06 -15.50
C GLY A 188 47.95 -4.47 -15.21
N GLU A 189 47.10 -4.64 -14.20
CA GLU A 189 46.40 -5.89 -13.91
C GLU A 189 45.06 -5.99 -14.64
N SER A 190 44.40 -7.18 -14.60
CA SER A 190 43.11 -7.39 -15.20
C SER A 190 42.01 -7.38 -14.13
N LEU A 191 40.93 -6.62 -14.40
CA LEU A 191 39.76 -6.56 -13.54
C LEU A 191 38.65 -7.42 -14.16
N ALA A 192 38.41 -8.58 -13.61
CA ALA A 192 37.40 -9.51 -14.05
C ALA A 192 36.00 -9.06 -13.58
N ILE A 193 35.05 -9.05 -14.50
CA ILE A 193 33.66 -8.72 -14.28
C ILE A 193 32.84 -9.99 -14.29
N PHE A 194 32.28 -10.34 -13.16
CA PHE A 194 31.41 -11.51 -12.98
C PHE A 194 29.96 -11.08 -12.92
N LEU A 195 29.13 -11.86 -13.55
CA LEU A 195 27.67 -11.75 -13.51
C LEU A 195 27.11 -13.12 -13.14
N ASP A 196 26.47 -13.23 -12.00
CA ASP A 196 25.94 -14.50 -11.44
C ASP A 196 27.01 -15.59 -11.31
N GLY A 197 28.23 -15.20 -10.96
CA GLY A 197 29.37 -16.10 -10.84
C GLY A 197 30.00 -16.51 -12.19
N GLU A 198 29.45 -16.06 -13.32
CA GLU A 198 30.01 -16.30 -14.65
C GLU A 198 30.88 -15.13 -15.10
N LEU A 199 32.11 -15.43 -15.52
CA LEU A 199 33.03 -14.43 -16.04
C LEU A 199 32.53 -13.89 -17.39
N LYS A 200 32.17 -12.62 -17.45
CA LYS A 200 31.70 -11.96 -18.67
C LYS A 200 32.83 -11.24 -19.41
N SER A 201 33.75 -10.62 -18.67
CA SER A 201 34.85 -9.88 -19.28
C SER A 201 35.96 -9.70 -18.22
N ALA A 202 37.22 -9.61 -18.67
CA ALA A 202 38.36 -9.33 -17.80
C ALA A 202 39.30 -8.30 -18.48
N PRO A 203 38.86 -7.05 -18.64
CA PRO A 203 39.67 -6.01 -19.26
C PRO A 203 40.91 -5.69 -18.42
N ARG A 204 42.00 -5.30 -19.11
CA ARG A 204 43.20 -4.81 -18.45
C ARG A 204 43.00 -3.34 -18.04
N ILE A 205 43.46 -3.00 -16.85
CA ILE A 205 43.46 -1.63 -16.36
C ILE A 205 44.66 -0.90 -16.97
N ASN A 206 44.42 -0.05 -17.95
CA ASN A 206 45.52 0.66 -18.62
C ASN A 206 45.92 1.93 -17.87
N GLU A 207 44.99 2.61 -17.22
CA GLU A 207 45.14 3.84 -16.47
C GLU A 207 44.11 3.95 -15.36
N PRO A 208 44.34 4.75 -14.31
CA PRO A 208 43.30 5.03 -13.32
C PRO A 208 42.05 5.63 -13.94
N ILE A 209 40.89 5.07 -13.62
CA ILE A 209 39.63 5.51 -14.20
C ILE A 209 38.91 6.40 -13.18
N ALA A 210 39.00 7.72 -13.40
CA ALA A 210 38.22 8.69 -12.64
C ALA A 210 36.80 8.83 -13.20
N GLY A 211 35.83 9.19 -12.33
CA GLY A 211 34.45 9.47 -12.74
C GLY A 211 33.51 8.26 -12.73
N GLY A 212 33.95 7.10 -12.24
CA GLY A 212 33.08 5.97 -11.89
C GLY A 212 32.29 5.38 -13.07
N LYS A 213 32.84 5.38 -14.30
CA LYS A 213 32.21 4.76 -15.45
C LYS A 213 33.02 3.57 -15.95
N ALA A 214 32.34 2.49 -16.27
CA ALA A 214 32.93 1.30 -16.84
C ALA A 214 32.06 0.73 -17.97
N VAL A 215 32.63 -0.14 -18.78
CA VAL A 215 31.93 -0.80 -19.91
C VAL A 215 32.08 -2.30 -19.75
N ILE A 216 30.96 -2.99 -19.77
CA ILE A 216 30.92 -4.45 -19.85
C ILE A 216 30.80 -4.83 -21.32
N SER A 217 31.85 -5.40 -21.88
CA SER A 217 31.88 -5.96 -23.22
C SER A 217 31.71 -7.47 -23.17
N GLY A 218 30.99 -8.04 -24.09
CA GLY A 218 30.75 -9.47 -24.23
C GLY A 218 29.97 -9.72 -25.52
N ASN A 219 29.84 -10.96 -25.94
CA ASN A 219 29.06 -11.35 -27.12
C ASN A 219 27.55 -11.26 -26.85
N PHE A 220 27.09 -10.07 -26.42
CA PHE A 220 25.67 -9.86 -26.13
C PHE A 220 24.86 -9.70 -27.42
N THR A 221 23.73 -10.35 -27.49
CA THR A 221 22.70 -9.93 -28.45
C THR A 221 22.04 -8.63 -27.98
N PRO A 222 21.44 -7.83 -28.87
CA PRO A 222 20.73 -6.59 -28.47
C PRO A 222 19.65 -6.82 -27.42
N THR A 223 19.04 -8.00 -27.39
CA THR A 223 18.03 -8.37 -26.40
C THR A 223 18.65 -8.66 -25.05
N GLU A 224 19.72 -9.46 -25.00
CA GLU A 224 20.46 -9.78 -23.78
C GLU A 224 21.06 -8.51 -23.13
N ALA A 225 21.65 -7.62 -23.95
CA ALA A 225 22.18 -6.35 -23.43
C ALA A 225 21.08 -5.47 -22.80
N ARG A 226 19.88 -5.41 -23.41
CA ARG A 226 18.74 -4.68 -22.84
C ARG A 226 18.22 -5.30 -21.54
N ASP A 227 18.11 -6.62 -21.52
CA ASP A 227 17.66 -7.36 -20.33
C ASP A 227 18.68 -7.22 -19.20
N LEU A 228 19.97 -7.30 -19.50
CA LEU A 228 21.04 -7.07 -18.53
C LEU A 228 20.99 -5.64 -17.96
N VAL A 229 20.88 -4.62 -18.81
CA VAL A 229 20.76 -3.21 -18.40
C VAL A 229 19.52 -3.02 -17.53
N ARG A 230 18.39 -3.61 -17.91
CA ARG A 230 17.16 -3.56 -17.11
C ARG A 230 17.40 -4.16 -15.72
N ASN A 231 17.98 -5.34 -15.66
CA ASN A 231 18.25 -6.06 -14.40
C ASN A 231 19.27 -5.32 -13.52
N LEU A 232 20.32 -4.75 -14.11
CA LEU A 232 21.30 -3.95 -13.38
C LEU A 232 20.69 -2.65 -12.81
N ASN A 233 19.80 -2.01 -13.56
CA ASN A 233 19.11 -0.79 -13.09
C ASN A 233 18.05 -1.09 -12.00
N PHE A 234 17.62 -2.34 -11.84
CA PHE A 234 16.79 -2.74 -10.71
C PHE A 234 17.51 -2.72 -9.37
N GLY A 235 18.84 -2.70 -9.39
CA GLY A 235 19.69 -2.71 -8.19
C GLY A 235 19.90 -4.11 -7.62
N ALA A 236 21.01 -4.30 -6.94
CA ALA A 236 21.31 -5.52 -6.20
C ALA A 236 20.43 -5.62 -4.96
N LEU A 237 20.01 -6.84 -4.60
CA LEU A 237 19.35 -7.08 -3.32
C LEU A 237 20.36 -6.92 -2.20
N PRO A 238 20.05 -6.15 -1.14
CA PRO A 238 20.97 -5.94 -0.03
C PRO A 238 21.18 -7.21 0.80
N VAL A 239 20.22 -8.14 0.75
CA VAL A 239 20.27 -9.45 1.39
C VAL A 239 19.65 -10.50 0.49
N PRO A 240 20.13 -11.77 0.52
CA PRO A 240 19.50 -12.87 -0.20
C PRO A 240 18.05 -13.07 0.28
N ILE A 241 17.14 -13.37 -0.65
CA ILE A 241 15.76 -13.69 -0.34
C ILE A 241 15.38 -15.05 -0.92
N THR A 242 14.59 -15.80 -0.16
CA THR A 242 14.03 -17.09 -0.60
C THR A 242 12.51 -17.01 -0.59
N LEU A 243 11.87 -17.52 -1.65
CA LEU A 243 10.41 -17.58 -1.73
C LEU A 243 9.91 -18.71 -0.80
N VAL A 244 9.12 -18.34 0.22
CA VAL A 244 8.58 -19.28 1.21
C VAL A 244 7.15 -19.69 0.89
N SER A 245 6.34 -18.77 0.37
CA SER A 245 4.93 -19.02 0.08
C SER A 245 4.48 -18.23 -1.14
N THR A 246 3.59 -18.86 -1.90
CA THR A 246 2.93 -18.27 -3.07
C THR A 246 1.45 -18.60 -3.01
N GLN A 247 0.61 -17.58 -3.12
CA GLN A 247 -0.83 -17.73 -3.27
C GLN A 247 -1.30 -16.90 -4.45
N THR A 248 -2.12 -17.50 -5.30
CA THR A 248 -2.74 -16.78 -6.42
C THR A 248 -4.24 -16.71 -6.19
N ILE A 249 -4.79 -15.50 -6.25
CA ILE A 249 -6.22 -15.26 -6.16
C ILE A 249 -6.71 -14.89 -7.55
N GLY A 250 -7.64 -15.70 -8.08
CA GLY A 250 -8.24 -15.44 -9.39
C GLY A 250 -9.06 -14.15 -9.37
N SER A 251 -8.94 -13.33 -10.42
CA SER A 251 -9.69 -12.08 -10.57
C SER A 251 -11.21 -12.28 -10.52
N THR A 252 -11.70 -13.41 -11.04
CA THR A 252 -13.13 -13.73 -11.01
C THR A 252 -13.70 -13.90 -9.61
N LEU A 253 -12.90 -14.39 -8.65
CA LEU A 253 -13.31 -14.52 -7.25
C LEU A 253 -13.41 -13.16 -6.58
N GLY A 254 -12.47 -12.27 -6.85
CA GLY A 254 -12.44 -10.91 -6.33
C GLY A 254 -13.62 -10.08 -6.83
N ASP A 255 -13.88 -10.09 -8.15
CA ASP A 255 -15.02 -9.39 -8.74
C ASP A 255 -16.35 -9.87 -8.16
N THR A 256 -16.50 -11.19 -7.97
CA THR A 256 -17.72 -11.76 -7.39
C THR A 256 -17.90 -11.31 -5.94
N ALA A 257 -16.82 -11.29 -5.15
CA ALA A 257 -16.83 -10.84 -3.77
C ALA A 257 -17.16 -9.33 -3.66
N LEU A 258 -16.58 -8.50 -4.53
CA LEU A 258 -16.86 -7.07 -4.58
C LEU A 258 -18.33 -6.81 -4.92
N GLN A 259 -18.85 -7.44 -5.99
CA GLN A 259 -20.26 -7.29 -6.39
C GLN A 259 -21.22 -7.76 -5.28
N ALA A 260 -20.95 -8.92 -4.69
CA ALA A 260 -21.75 -9.43 -3.58
C ALA A 260 -21.70 -8.49 -2.37
N GLY A 261 -20.53 -7.94 -2.02
CA GLY A 261 -20.37 -6.98 -0.92
C GLY A 261 -21.12 -5.67 -1.18
N VAL A 262 -21.05 -5.12 -2.39
CA VAL A 262 -21.77 -3.90 -2.79
C VAL A 262 -23.28 -4.13 -2.76
N HIS A 263 -23.77 -5.24 -3.32
CA HIS A 263 -25.21 -5.57 -3.30
C HIS A 263 -25.71 -5.75 -1.85
N ALA A 264 -24.97 -6.50 -1.01
CA ALA A 264 -25.32 -6.65 0.39
C ALA A 264 -25.36 -5.32 1.15
N GLY A 265 -24.39 -4.44 0.87
CA GLY A 265 -24.33 -3.10 1.45
C GLY A 265 -25.54 -2.24 1.04
N ILE A 266 -25.92 -2.24 -0.23
CA ILE A 266 -27.09 -1.50 -0.74
C ILE A 266 -28.38 -2.04 -0.12
N ILE A 267 -28.59 -3.36 -0.11
CA ILE A 267 -29.79 -3.98 0.47
C ILE A 267 -29.86 -3.66 1.97
N GLY A 268 -28.74 -3.82 2.70
CA GLY A 268 -28.64 -3.48 4.11
C GLY A 268 -28.96 -2.01 4.39
N PHE A 269 -28.41 -1.10 3.57
CA PHE A 269 -28.68 0.33 3.69
C PHE A 269 -30.16 0.67 3.46
N ILE A 270 -30.78 0.11 2.43
CA ILE A 270 -32.21 0.31 2.14
C ILE A 270 -33.08 -0.22 3.28
N ALA A 271 -32.81 -1.42 3.78
CA ALA A 271 -33.56 -1.99 4.89
C ALA A 271 -33.44 -1.14 6.17
N LEU A 272 -32.22 -0.65 6.45
CA LEU A 272 -31.96 0.24 7.57
C LEU A 272 -32.65 1.59 7.42
N ALA A 273 -32.59 2.20 6.23
CA ALA A 273 -33.28 3.45 5.93
C ALA A 273 -34.80 3.31 6.08
N ALA A 274 -35.37 2.22 5.57
CA ALA A 274 -36.79 1.92 5.74
C ALA A 274 -37.19 1.79 7.22
N PHE A 275 -36.38 1.05 8.02
CA PHE A 275 -36.59 0.94 9.45
C PHE A 275 -36.51 2.30 10.15
N LEU A 276 -35.51 3.11 9.88
CA LEU A 276 -35.35 4.42 10.50
C LEU A 276 -36.51 5.35 10.17
N ILE A 277 -36.93 5.44 8.92
CA ILE A 277 -38.05 6.27 8.48
C ILE A 277 -39.35 5.80 9.11
N PHE A 278 -39.60 4.49 9.10
CA PHE A 278 -40.83 3.92 9.67
C PHE A 278 -40.91 4.13 11.18
N TRP A 279 -39.81 3.86 11.91
CA TRP A 279 -39.81 3.90 13.36
C TRP A 279 -39.64 5.30 13.94
N TYR A 280 -38.74 6.12 13.40
CA TYR A 280 -38.39 7.45 13.92
C TYR A 280 -39.00 8.59 13.09
N ARG A 281 -39.73 8.29 12.02
CA ARG A 281 -40.38 9.29 11.17
C ARG A 281 -39.42 10.40 10.73
N LEU A 282 -39.68 11.66 11.10
CA LEU A 282 -38.86 12.82 10.69
C LEU A 282 -37.40 12.78 11.19
N PRO A 283 -37.12 12.50 12.47
CA PRO A 283 -35.76 12.22 12.92
C PRO A 283 -35.11 11.08 12.14
N GLY A 284 -35.88 10.04 11.75
CA GLY A 284 -35.42 8.95 10.91
C GLY A 284 -35.01 9.40 9.51
N VAL A 285 -35.81 10.24 8.85
CA VAL A 285 -35.46 10.83 7.55
C VAL A 285 -34.14 11.62 7.64
N ILE A 286 -33.97 12.42 8.68
CA ILE A 286 -32.75 13.17 8.90
C ILE A 286 -31.55 12.25 9.15
N SER A 287 -31.76 11.18 9.93
CA SER A 287 -30.73 10.15 10.16
C SER A 287 -30.31 9.47 8.85
N VAL A 288 -31.24 9.18 7.95
CA VAL A 288 -30.93 8.60 6.64
C VAL A 288 -30.13 9.60 5.78
N ILE A 289 -30.51 10.87 5.76
CA ILE A 289 -29.74 11.91 5.07
C ILE A 289 -28.33 12.03 5.64
N ALA A 290 -28.20 12.07 6.98
CA ALA A 290 -26.90 12.13 7.64
C ALA A 290 -26.03 10.90 7.35
N LEU A 291 -26.65 9.72 7.32
CA LEU A 291 -25.97 8.46 6.95
C LEU A 291 -25.52 8.45 5.49
N THR A 292 -26.35 8.97 4.57
CA THR A 292 -25.97 9.13 3.16
C THR A 292 -24.76 10.06 3.03
N ILE A 293 -24.76 11.18 3.76
CA ILE A 293 -23.62 12.12 3.78
C ILE A 293 -22.38 11.43 4.38
N TRP A 294 -22.55 10.63 5.42
CA TRP A 294 -21.48 9.83 6.01
C TRP A 294 -20.87 8.87 4.97
N VAL A 295 -21.67 8.13 4.20
CA VAL A 295 -21.19 7.26 3.12
C VAL A 295 -20.39 8.05 2.09
N VAL A 296 -20.88 9.21 1.66
CA VAL A 296 -20.18 10.06 0.68
C VAL A 296 -18.83 10.54 1.22
N ILE A 297 -18.78 10.95 2.49
CA ILE A 297 -17.50 11.35 3.14
C ILE A 297 -16.53 10.17 3.21
N MET A 298 -17.00 8.98 3.58
CA MET A 298 -16.17 7.78 3.64
C MET A 298 -15.59 7.42 2.28
N LEU A 299 -16.41 7.42 1.23
CA LEU A 299 -15.96 7.14 -0.14
C LEU A 299 -14.93 8.19 -0.62
N ALA A 300 -15.13 9.46 -0.26
CA ALA A 300 -14.16 10.52 -0.56
C ALA A 300 -12.85 10.31 0.20
N LEU A 301 -12.90 9.92 1.47
CA LEU A 301 -11.70 9.63 2.26
C LEU A 301 -10.92 8.44 1.72
N PHE A 302 -11.58 7.38 1.24
CA PHE A 302 -10.91 6.23 0.62
C PHE A 302 -10.11 6.62 -0.64
N LYS A 303 -10.54 7.66 -1.34
CA LYS A 303 -9.84 8.20 -2.50
C LYS A 303 -8.73 9.20 -2.15
N LEU A 304 -8.94 10.02 -1.13
CA LEU A 304 -7.98 11.05 -0.69
C LEU A 304 -6.83 10.47 0.13
N ILE A 305 -7.17 9.58 1.06
CA ILE A 305 -6.20 8.76 1.79
C ILE A 305 -6.18 7.44 1.04
N PRO A 306 -5.12 7.10 0.29
CA PRO A 306 -5.14 5.93 -0.59
C PRO A 306 -5.28 4.62 0.22
N VAL A 307 -6.49 4.39 0.72
CA VAL A 307 -6.84 3.20 1.50
C VAL A 307 -7.03 2.04 0.55
N VAL A 308 -6.26 0.98 0.73
CA VAL A 308 -6.45 -0.27 -0.02
C VAL A 308 -7.70 -0.98 0.49
N LEU A 309 -8.73 -1.04 -0.37
CA LEU A 309 -10.00 -1.71 -0.07
C LEU A 309 -9.85 -3.21 -0.24
N THR A 310 -9.87 -3.93 0.87
CA THR A 310 -9.90 -5.39 0.94
C THR A 310 -11.32 -5.88 1.26
N ALA A 311 -11.62 -7.17 1.11
CA ALA A 311 -12.89 -7.75 1.55
C ALA A 311 -13.10 -7.52 3.06
N ALA A 312 -12.04 -7.63 3.87
CA ALA A 312 -12.05 -7.27 5.27
C ALA A 312 -12.35 -5.79 5.50
N GLY A 313 -11.78 -4.89 4.67
CA GLY A 313 -12.07 -3.46 4.69
C GLY A 313 -13.53 -3.15 4.37
N ILE A 314 -14.14 -3.83 3.37
CA ILE A 314 -15.57 -3.72 3.07
C ILE A 314 -16.41 -4.17 4.26
N ALA A 315 -16.05 -5.27 4.92
CA ALA A 315 -16.74 -5.72 6.13
C ALA A 315 -16.65 -4.67 7.26
N GLY A 316 -15.47 -4.06 7.44
CA GLY A 316 -15.27 -2.94 8.36
C GLY A 316 -16.14 -1.72 8.04
N PHE A 317 -16.27 -1.39 6.74
CA PHE A 317 -17.16 -0.33 6.27
C PHE A 317 -18.62 -0.63 6.58
N ILE A 318 -19.12 -1.83 6.29
CA ILE A 318 -20.50 -2.24 6.57
C ILE A 318 -20.76 -2.20 8.08
N LEU A 319 -19.83 -2.69 8.89
CA LEU A 319 -19.96 -2.64 10.35
C LEU A 319 -20.02 -1.19 10.86
N SER A 320 -19.21 -0.30 10.31
CA SER A 320 -19.20 1.11 10.72
C SER A 320 -20.47 1.88 10.31
N VAL A 321 -21.20 1.43 9.27
CA VAL A 321 -22.56 1.92 8.97
C VAL A 321 -23.49 1.69 10.16
N GLY A 322 -23.46 0.49 10.77
CA GLY A 322 -24.25 0.16 11.95
C GLY A 322 -23.95 1.09 13.13
N LEU A 323 -22.66 1.35 13.38
CA LEU A 323 -22.23 2.28 14.45
C LEU A 323 -22.60 3.74 14.16
N ALA A 324 -22.60 4.14 12.88
CA ALA A 324 -23.02 5.49 12.49
C ALA A 324 -24.52 5.73 12.74
N VAL A 325 -25.33 4.68 12.59
CA VAL A 325 -26.76 4.72 12.90
C VAL A 325 -27.01 4.80 14.40
N ASP A 326 -26.25 4.07 15.21
CA ASP A 326 -26.44 4.02 16.67
C ASP A 326 -26.38 5.42 17.28
N ALA A 327 -25.45 6.27 16.90
CA ALA A 327 -25.37 7.66 17.34
C ALA A 327 -26.67 8.45 17.00
N ASN A 328 -27.20 8.29 15.77
CA ASN A 328 -28.40 8.99 15.34
C ASN A 328 -29.66 8.50 16.04
N VAL A 329 -29.74 7.18 16.28
CA VAL A 329 -30.84 6.56 17.06
C VAL A 329 -30.83 7.05 18.50
N LEU A 330 -29.65 7.11 19.14
CA LEU A 330 -29.51 7.62 20.50
C LEU A 330 -29.95 9.07 20.60
N ILE A 331 -29.57 9.92 19.66
CA ILE A 331 -30.01 11.32 19.59
C ILE A 331 -31.55 11.39 19.48
N ALA A 332 -32.15 10.59 18.57
CA ALA A 332 -33.58 10.59 18.37
C ALA A 332 -34.35 10.15 19.63
N GLU A 333 -33.87 9.12 20.35
CA GLU A 333 -34.47 8.66 21.61
C GLU A 333 -34.35 9.71 22.72
N ARG A 334 -33.20 10.38 22.85
CA ARG A 334 -33.05 11.47 23.84
C ARG A 334 -33.95 12.65 23.55
N ILE A 335 -34.08 13.06 22.27
CA ILE A 335 -35.03 14.13 21.87
C ILE A 335 -36.47 13.72 22.25
N LYS A 336 -36.85 12.49 22.00
CA LYS A 336 -38.17 11.95 22.37
C LYS A 336 -38.41 11.95 23.87
N GLU A 337 -37.42 11.57 24.68
CA GLU A 337 -37.50 11.68 26.17
C GLU A 337 -37.79 13.11 26.61
N GLU A 338 -37.08 14.09 26.04
CA GLU A 338 -37.27 15.50 26.37
C GLU A 338 -38.66 16.03 25.92
N LEU A 339 -39.14 15.59 24.76
CA LEU A 339 -40.51 15.91 24.28
C LEU A 339 -41.59 15.33 25.21
N ARG A 340 -41.39 14.09 25.73
CA ARG A 340 -42.30 13.44 26.68
C ARG A 340 -42.29 14.16 28.07
N SER A 341 -41.19 14.77 28.44
CA SER A 341 -41.11 15.62 29.66
C SER A 341 -41.86 16.96 29.55
N GLY A 342 -42.44 17.22 28.36
CA GLY A 342 -43.26 18.43 28.13
C GLY A 342 -42.50 19.60 27.54
N LYS A 343 -41.24 19.47 27.16
CA LYS A 343 -40.45 20.53 26.55
C LYS A 343 -40.94 20.86 25.15
N ASN A 344 -40.69 22.08 24.71
CA ASN A 344 -40.93 22.43 23.31
C ASN A 344 -39.91 21.76 22.40
N ILE A 345 -40.19 21.66 21.11
CA ILE A 345 -39.38 20.88 20.11
C ILE A 345 -37.95 21.45 20.05
N HIS A 346 -37.77 22.73 20.09
CA HIS A 346 -36.46 23.38 20.00
C HIS A 346 -35.56 23.05 21.20
N ASP A 347 -36.10 23.18 22.41
CA ASP A 347 -35.36 22.84 23.63
C ASP A 347 -35.12 21.34 23.74
N ALA A 348 -36.09 20.50 23.35
CA ALA A 348 -35.93 19.06 23.33
C ALA A 348 -34.79 18.62 22.39
N ILE A 349 -34.63 19.28 21.23
CA ILE A 349 -33.50 19.03 20.33
C ILE A 349 -32.19 19.43 20.99
N LEU A 350 -32.10 20.61 21.62
CA LEU A 350 -30.85 21.08 22.23
C LEU A 350 -30.41 20.19 23.39
N GLU A 351 -31.33 19.87 24.29
CA GLU A 351 -31.03 19.09 25.49
C GLU A 351 -30.84 17.61 25.15
N GLY A 352 -31.64 17.07 24.24
CA GLY A 352 -31.49 15.70 23.74
C GLY A 352 -30.10 15.47 23.14
N PHE A 353 -29.59 16.41 22.34
CA PHE A 353 -28.20 16.37 21.87
C PHE A 353 -27.16 16.43 22.97
N SER A 354 -27.34 17.33 23.93
CA SER A 354 -26.41 17.47 25.05
C SER A 354 -26.30 16.21 25.89
N ARG A 355 -27.44 15.55 26.15
CA ARG A 355 -27.49 14.28 26.90
C ARG A 355 -26.98 13.11 26.12
N ALA A 356 -27.24 13.04 24.80
CA ALA A 356 -26.74 11.97 23.94
C ALA A 356 -25.23 12.05 23.74
N TRP A 357 -24.66 13.25 23.71
CA TRP A 357 -23.26 13.47 23.37
C TRP A 357 -22.26 12.70 24.24
N LEU A 358 -22.48 12.66 25.57
CA LEU A 358 -21.55 11.96 26.47
C LEU A 358 -21.49 10.45 26.15
N ALA A 359 -22.64 9.84 25.95
CA ALA A 359 -22.70 8.40 25.60
C ALA A 359 -22.10 8.12 24.22
N ILE A 360 -22.38 8.98 23.21
CA ILE A 360 -21.83 8.85 21.86
C ILE A 360 -20.30 8.99 21.90
N ARG A 361 -19.78 9.98 22.62
CA ARG A 361 -18.33 10.17 22.79
C ARG A 361 -17.66 8.96 23.42
N ASP A 362 -18.21 8.49 24.54
CA ASP A 362 -17.59 7.42 25.33
C ASP A 362 -17.61 6.08 24.57
N SER A 363 -18.74 5.74 23.93
CA SER A 363 -18.87 4.57 23.08
C SER A 363 -17.91 4.61 21.88
N ASN A 364 -17.89 5.72 21.13
CA ASN A 364 -17.01 5.85 19.98
C ASN A 364 -15.53 5.91 20.36
N THR A 365 -15.19 6.49 21.53
CA THR A 365 -13.81 6.44 22.04
C THR A 365 -13.36 5.01 22.30
N ALA A 366 -14.23 4.17 22.88
CA ALA A 366 -13.93 2.73 23.06
C ALA A 366 -13.71 2.03 21.72
N HIS A 367 -14.55 2.29 20.72
CA HIS A 367 -14.38 1.72 19.37
C HIS A 367 -13.08 2.18 18.70
N ILE A 368 -12.69 3.45 18.85
CA ILE A 368 -11.42 3.97 18.33
C ILE A 368 -10.23 3.26 19.00
N ILE A 369 -10.26 3.08 20.32
CA ILE A 369 -9.21 2.35 21.05
C ILE A 369 -9.08 0.92 20.50
N VAL A 370 -10.21 0.21 20.33
CA VAL A 370 -10.21 -1.14 19.74
C VAL A 370 -9.62 -1.11 18.33
N GLY A 371 -10.03 -0.15 17.50
CA GLY A 371 -9.52 -0.01 16.13
C GLY A 371 -8.01 0.25 16.10
N VAL A 372 -7.49 1.10 16.97
CA VAL A 372 -6.04 1.37 17.11
C VAL A 372 -5.29 0.11 17.54
N ILE A 373 -5.81 -0.63 18.51
CA ILE A 373 -5.20 -1.90 18.97
C ILE A 373 -5.14 -2.91 17.80
N LEU A 374 -6.26 -3.09 17.10
CA LEU A 374 -6.33 -3.99 15.94
C LEU A 374 -5.40 -3.57 14.80
N PHE A 375 -5.27 -2.26 14.57
CA PHE A 375 -4.36 -1.74 13.55
C PHE A 375 -2.88 -1.99 13.91
N TRP A 376 -2.54 -1.85 15.17
CA TRP A 376 -1.15 -1.96 15.61
C TRP A 376 -0.70 -3.42 15.80
N LEU A 377 -1.56 -4.26 16.36
CA LEU A 377 -1.24 -5.65 16.67
C LEU A 377 -1.72 -6.65 15.61
N GLY A 378 -2.55 -6.20 14.66
CA GLY A 378 -3.16 -7.06 13.65
C GLY A 378 -2.22 -7.42 12.49
N THR A 379 -2.54 -8.52 11.82
CA THR A 379 -1.97 -8.89 10.52
C THR A 379 -2.41 -7.90 9.42
N ALA A 380 -1.80 -7.95 8.24
CA ALA A 380 -2.14 -7.06 7.11
C ALA A 380 -3.64 -7.02 6.82
N LEU A 381 -4.31 -8.15 6.82
CA LEU A 381 -5.75 -8.28 6.60
C LEU A 381 -6.58 -7.58 7.70
N ILE A 382 -6.19 -7.73 8.96
CA ILE A 382 -6.85 -7.08 10.10
C ILE A 382 -6.60 -5.58 10.10
N LYS A 383 -5.42 -5.12 9.67
CA LYS A 383 -5.08 -3.69 9.55
C LYS A 383 -5.99 -2.96 8.57
N GLY A 384 -6.30 -3.57 7.42
CA GLY A 384 -7.25 -3.02 6.45
C GLY A 384 -8.64 -2.82 7.03
N PHE A 385 -9.17 -3.84 7.72
CA PHE A 385 -10.43 -3.75 8.48
C PHE A 385 -10.38 -2.65 9.54
N ALA A 386 -9.35 -2.65 10.40
CA ALA A 386 -9.21 -1.72 11.51
C ALA A 386 -9.11 -0.27 11.07
N LEU A 387 -8.40 0.01 9.98
CA LEU A 387 -8.27 1.35 9.40
C LEU A 387 -9.63 1.87 8.94
N VAL A 388 -10.34 1.09 8.11
CA VAL A 388 -11.66 1.48 7.57
C VAL A 388 -12.69 1.65 8.70
N PHE A 389 -12.71 0.71 9.65
CA PHE A 389 -13.56 0.76 10.83
C PHE A 389 -13.31 2.02 11.67
N THR A 390 -12.04 2.32 11.98
CA THR A 390 -11.68 3.49 12.79
C THR A 390 -12.02 4.80 12.10
N LEU A 391 -11.74 4.93 10.81
CA LEU A 391 -12.15 6.07 10.00
C LEU A 391 -13.68 6.23 10.01
N GLY A 392 -14.42 5.11 9.87
CA GLY A 392 -15.88 5.12 9.93
C GLY A 392 -16.42 5.65 11.24
N VAL A 393 -15.81 5.28 12.36
CA VAL A 393 -16.18 5.79 13.70
C VAL A 393 -15.89 7.29 13.83
N PHE A 394 -14.74 7.77 13.36
CA PHE A 394 -14.43 9.21 13.36
C PHE A 394 -15.43 10.02 12.54
N VAL A 395 -15.73 9.57 11.32
CA VAL A 395 -16.70 10.24 10.45
C VAL A 395 -18.11 10.17 11.03
N SER A 396 -18.47 9.07 11.73
CA SER A 396 -19.75 8.93 12.43
C SER A 396 -19.92 9.98 13.52
N MET A 397 -18.91 10.18 14.37
CA MET A 397 -18.94 11.24 15.39
C MET A 397 -19.09 12.63 14.74
N PHE A 398 -18.32 12.91 13.70
CA PHE A 398 -18.42 14.17 12.96
C PHE A 398 -19.82 14.37 12.36
N SER A 399 -20.37 13.35 11.70
CA SER A 399 -21.69 13.39 11.05
C SER A 399 -22.81 13.59 12.08
N ALA A 400 -22.77 12.86 13.20
CA ALA A 400 -23.76 13.00 14.27
C ALA A 400 -23.78 14.42 14.86
N ILE A 401 -22.58 14.97 15.17
CA ILE A 401 -22.46 16.30 15.80
C ILE A 401 -22.79 17.43 14.81
N THR A 402 -22.27 17.35 13.59
CA THR A 402 -22.34 18.45 12.63
C THR A 402 -23.54 18.35 11.72
N VAL A 403 -23.74 17.20 11.08
CA VAL A 403 -24.79 17.04 10.06
C VAL A 403 -26.15 16.89 10.74
N SER A 404 -26.33 15.86 11.59
CA SER A 404 -27.63 15.57 12.21
C SER A 404 -28.11 16.73 13.07
N ARG A 405 -27.22 17.33 13.86
CA ARG A 405 -27.54 18.49 14.70
C ARG A 405 -27.97 19.70 13.88
N THR A 406 -27.24 20.01 12.80
CA THR A 406 -27.54 21.16 11.95
C THR A 406 -28.86 20.98 11.21
N LEU A 407 -29.13 19.77 10.69
CA LEU A 407 -30.37 19.47 9.99
C LEU A 407 -31.57 19.50 10.92
N LEU A 408 -31.49 18.91 12.12
CA LEU A 408 -32.57 18.93 13.12
C LEU A 408 -32.87 20.35 13.59
N ARG A 409 -31.86 21.19 13.81
CA ARG A 409 -32.04 22.58 14.23
C ARG A 409 -32.60 23.47 13.11
N ALA A 410 -32.39 23.11 11.85
CA ALA A 410 -32.88 23.88 10.72
C ALA A 410 -34.36 23.59 10.38
N LEU A 411 -35.02 22.67 11.11
CA LEU A 411 -36.41 22.35 10.88
C LEU A 411 -37.35 23.44 11.35
N PRO A 412 -38.16 24.02 10.49
CA PRO A 412 -39.17 25.05 10.88
C PRO A 412 -40.44 24.38 11.44
N ILE A 413 -40.32 23.65 12.56
CA ILE A 413 -41.45 22.94 13.16
C ILE A 413 -42.04 23.75 14.30
N SER A 414 -43.32 24.14 14.17
CA SER A 414 -44.03 24.78 15.28
C SER A 414 -44.28 23.77 16.40
N SER A 415 -43.87 24.15 17.62
CA SER A 415 -44.08 23.36 18.84
C SER A 415 -45.55 23.10 19.21
N THR A 416 -46.47 23.96 18.73
CA THR A 416 -47.91 23.87 18.98
C THR A 416 -48.64 22.95 18.03
N SER A 417 -48.03 22.56 16.92
CA SER A 417 -48.67 21.70 15.91
C SER A 417 -48.74 20.23 16.37
N ARG A 418 -49.95 19.67 16.39
CA ARG A 418 -50.16 18.23 16.61
C ARG A 418 -49.40 17.38 15.59
N ILE A 419 -49.31 17.85 14.33
CA ILE A 419 -48.53 17.20 13.26
C ILE A 419 -47.06 17.23 13.58
N GLY A 420 -46.51 18.38 14.08
CA GLY A 420 -45.12 18.50 14.45
C GLY A 420 -44.71 17.50 15.55
N ARG A 421 -45.54 17.36 16.61
CA ARG A 421 -45.31 16.36 17.66
C ARG A 421 -45.43 14.92 17.15
N PHE A 422 -46.38 14.62 16.27
CA PHE A 422 -46.50 13.31 15.66
C PHE A 422 -45.27 12.94 14.80
N LEU A 423 -44.77 13.89 14.02
CA LEU A 423 -43.58 13.67 13.17
C LEU A 423 -42.31 13.49 13.99
N MET A 424 -42.21 14.11 15.17
CA MET A 424 -41.07 13.96 16.10
C MET A 424 -41.22 12.81 17.08
N SER A 425 -42.36 12.09 17.07
CA SER A 425 -42.54 10.88 17.90
C SER A 425 -41.98 9.63 17.19
N SER A 426 -41.80 8.53 17.93
CA SER A 426 -41.34 7.26 17.38
C SER A 426 -42.25 6.09 17.77
N GLY A 427 -42.29 5.06 16.94
CA GLY A 427 -43.02 3.82 17.17
C GLY A 427 -44.53 4.00 17.25
N PHE A 428 -45.17 3.07 17.96
CA PHE A 428 -46.65 3.05 18.15
C PHE A 428 -47.10 3.83 19.38
N SER A 429 -46.27 4.68 19.98
CA SER A 429 -46.70 5.45 21.13
C SER A 429 -47.67 6.55 20.77
N LYS A 430 -48.87 6.54 21.42
CA LYS A 430 -49.82 7.63 21.41
C LYS A 430 -49.26 8.88 22.08
#